data_55a3dd7c4ffeee1f5f5adcf42d7c1d70
#
_entry.id   55a3dd7c4ffeee1f5f5adcf42d7c1d70
#
_cell.length_a   1.000
_cell.length_b   1.000
_cell.length_c   1.000
_cell.angle_alpha   90.00
_cell.angle_beta   90.00
_cell.angle_gamma   90.00
#
_symmetry.space_group_name_H-M   'P 1'
#
loop_
_entity.id
_entity.type
_entity.pdbx_description
1 polymer ?
#
loop_
_entity_poly.entity_id
_entity_poly.type
_entity_poly.pdbx_seq_one_letter_code
_entity_poly.pdbx_strand_id
1 'polypeptide(L)'
;MQSGGASGSMRRGLSDVKKIEAIIKPFKLDEVKEALSGVGVQGITVSEVKGFGRQRGHTELYRGAEYVVDFLPKIKVEVVVTDELVDAAVEAIVKAAHTGKIGDGKIFIMAVEQVIRIRTGETNEAAI
;
A
#
# COMPACT_ATOMS: atom_id res chain seq x y z
N MET A 1 7.42 -24.23 -23.60
CA MET A 1 7.36 -23.86 -23.49
C MET A 1 7.25 -23.90 -23.26
N GLN A 2 7.04 -23.59 -23.38
CA GLN A 2 6.88 -23.18 -23.32
C GLN A 2 6.65 -23.04 -22.85
N SER A 3 6.51 -22.99 -22.84
CA SER A 3 6.18 -22.57 -22.56
C SER A 3 5.97 -22.48 -22.27
N GLY A 4 5.87 -22.60 -22.41
CA GLY A 4 5.60 -22.12 -22.33
C GLY A 4 5.35 -21.95 -22.34
N GLY A 5 5.23 -22.09 -22.60
CA GLY A 5 4.86 -21.51 -22.82
C GLY A 5 4.31 -21.22 -22.89
N ALA A 6 3.95 -21.49 -23.05
CA ALA A 6 3.27 -20.75 -23.50
C ALA A 6 2.53 -20.18 -22.59
N SER A 7 1.82 -20.73 -21.91
CA SER A 7 1.21 -20.08 -21.00
C SER A 7 2.16 -19.36 -20.31
N GLY A 8 3.18 -19.88 -20.09
CA GLY A 8 4.11 -19.17 -19.42
C GLY A 8 4.39 -17.97 -20.17
N SER A 9 4.34 -18.03 -21.41
CA SER A 9 4.71 -16.94 -22.12
C SER A 9 3.76 -15.85 -21.97
N MET A 10 2.51 -16.14 -21.83
CA MET A 10 1.67 -15.13 -21.71
C MET A 10 1.89 -14.46 -20.49
N ARG A 11 2.36 -15.06 -19.52
CA ARG A 11 2.58 -14.43 -18.28
C ARG A 11 3.94 -13.94 -18.17
N ARG A 12 4.69 -13.94 -19.23
CA ARG A 12 6.00 -13.54 -19.16
C ARG A 12 6.04 -12.18 -18.67
N GLY A 13 6.82 -11.77 -17.79
CA GLY A 13 6.90 -10.46 -17.23
C GLY A 13 5.93 -10.21 -16.11
N LEU A 14 5.02 -11.11 -15.90
CA LEU A 14 4.09 -10.94 -14.83
C LEU A 14 4.45 -11.86 -13.70
N SER A 15 4.22 -11.45 -12.52
CA SER A 15 4.48 -12.30 -11.38
C SER A 15 3.17 -12.52 -10.67
N ASP A 16 3.12 -13.45 -9.76
CA ASP A 16 1.94 -13.68 -8.97
C ASP A 16 2.11 -12.90 -7.68
N VAL A 17 2.51 -11.68 -7.80
CA VAL A 17 2.83 -10.82 -6.68
C VAL A 17 2.16 -9.49 -6.88
N LYS A 18 1.69 -8.91 -5.79
CA LYS A 18 1.04 -7.61 -5.83
C LYS A 18 1.69 -6.67 -4.84
N LYS A 19 1.59 -5.39 -5.11
CA LYS A 19 2.04 -4.40 -4.17
C LYS A 19 0.82 -3.74 -3.60
N ILE A 20 0.76 -3.61 -2.29
CA ILE A 20 -0.32 -2.94 -1.62
C ILE A 20 0.24 -1.69 -1.02
N GLU A 21 -0.37 -0.55 -1.33
CA GLU A 21 0.09 0.71 -0.84
C GLU A 21 -1.06 1.31 -0.06
N ALA A 22 -0.88 1.63 1.19
CA ALA A 22 -1.94 2.17 2.03
C ALA A 22 -1.52 3.52 2.56
N ILE A 23 -2.40 4.50 2.41
CA ILE A 23 -2.16 5.83 2.97
C ILE A 23 -3.07 5.90 4.19
N ILE A 24 -2.49 6.06 5.36
CA ILE A 24 -3.24 5.96 6.60
C ILE A 24 -2.93 7.12 7.53
N LYS A 25 -3.75 7.29 8.54
CA LYS A 25 -3.48 8.28 9.55
C LYS A 25 -2.25 7.85 10.35
N PRO A 26 -1.39 8.78 10.69
CA PRO A 26 -0.13 8.41 11.34
C PRO A 26 -0.29 7.60 12.62
N PHE A 27 -1.29 7.92 13.44
CA PHE A 27 -1.40 7.23 14.71
C PHE A 27 -1.90 5.80 14.56
N LYS A 28 -2.22 5.39 13.34
CA LYS A 28 -2.67 4.02 13.12
C LYS A 28 -1.51 3.11 12.68
N LEU A 29 -0.32 3.65 12.53
CA LEU A 29 0.77 2.88 11.99
C LEU A 29 1.06 1.61 12.77
N ASP A 30 1.15 1.73 14.09
CA ASP A 30 1.51 0.55 14.88
C ASP A 30 0.46 -0.54 14.78
N GLU A 31 -0.81 -0.16 14.79
CA GLU A 31 -1.85 -1.15 14.66
C GLU A 31 -1.81 -1.83 13.30
N VAL A 32 -1.54 -1.06 12.25
CA VAL A 32 -1.47 -1.62 10.92
C VAL A 32 -0.28 -2.58 10.81
N LYS A 33 0.85 -2.20 11.40
CA LYS A 33 2.01 -3.06 11.36
C LYS A 33 1.74 -4.38 12.07
N GLU A 34 1.11 -4.32 13.22
CA GLU A 34 0.81 -5.52 13.92
C GLU A 34 -0.18 -6.39 13.18
N ALA A 35 -1.19 -5.77 12.58
CA ALA A 35 -2.18 -6.53 11.85
C ALA A 35 -1.57 -7.23 10.66
N LEU A 36 -0.65 -6.55 9.95
CA LEU A 36 0.00 -7.15 8.80
C LEU A 36 0.91 -8.30 9.23
N SER A 37 1.62 -8.12 10.32
CA SER A 37 2.47 -9.18 10.81
C SER A 37 1.62 -10.39 11.19
N GLY A 38 0.46 -10.14 11.74
CA GLY A 38 -0.43 -11.22 12.16
C GLY A 38 -0.95 -12.07 11.03
N VAL A 39 -0.99 -11.55 9.81
CA VAL A 39 -1.44 -12.35 8.68
C VAL A 39 -0.26 -12.85 7.84
N GLY A 40 0.95 -12.67 8.32
CA GLY A 40 2.09 -13.28 7.64
C GLY A 40 2.91 -12.36 6.76
N VAL A 41 2.63 -11.07 6.75
CA VAL A 41 3.41 -10.14 5.95
C VAL A 41 4.69 -9.85 6.70
N GLN A 42 5.84 -10.03 6.03
CA GLN A 42 7.09 -9.88 6.72
C GLN A 42 7.81 -8.59 6.46
N GLY A 43 7.77 -8.04 5.32
CA GLY A 43 8.49 -6.82 5.02
C GLY A 43 7.54 -5.68 4.81
N ILE A 44 7.79 -4.55 5.43
CA ILE A 44 6.96 -3.39 5.30
C ILE A 44 7.83 -2.18 5.07
N THR A 45 7.52 -1.38 4.08
CA THR A 45 8.22 -0.12 3.85
C THR A 45 7.29 1.00 4.26
N VAL A 46 7.80 1.93 5.03
CA VAL A 46 6.99 3.01 5.55
C VAL A 46 7.62 4.34 5.21
N SER A 47 6.81 5.29 4.77
CA SER A 47 7.31 6.64 4.56
C SER A 47 6.29 7.63 5.06
N GLU A 48 6.78 8.79 5.45
CA GLU A 48 5.92 9.86 5.88
C GLU A 48 5.61 10.69 4.66
N VAL A 49 4.34 10.98 4.45
CA VAL A 49 3.92 11.75 3.29
C VAL A 49 2.94 12.80 3.75
N LYS A 50 2.62 13.71 2.87
CA LYS A 50 1.65 14.74 3.19
C LYS A 50 0.52 14.58 2.22
N GLY A 51 -0.67 14.54 2.75
CA GLY A 51 -1.84 14.42 1.93
C GLY A 51 -2.53 15.74 1.80
N PHE A 52 -3.19 15.94 0.66
CA PHE A 52 -3.92 17.14 0.46
C PHE A 52 -5.22 16.72 -0.17
N GLY A 53 -6.32 16.96 0.45
CA GLY A 53 -7.57 16.56 -0.10
C GLY A 53 -8.62 17.57 0.19
N ARG A 54 -9.84 17.26 -0.16
CA ARG A 54 -10.90 18.14 0.05
C ARG A 54 -11.27 18.05 1.46
N GLN A 55 -11.03 19.02 2.22
CA GLN A 55 -11.36 19.01 3.58
C GLN A 55 -12.33 20.06 3.82
N ARG A 56 -13.57 19.77 4.10
CA ARG A 56 -14.52 20.71 4.26
C ARG A 56 -14.23 21.50 5.37
N GLY A 57 -14.46 22.47 5.54
CA GLY A 57 -14.22 23.21 6.67
C GLY A 57 -12.98 24.00 6.69
N HIS A 58 -12.13 23.77 5.85
CA HIS A 58 -10.97 24.49 5.86
C HIS A 58 -10.98 25.54 4.95
N THR A 59 -11.59 25.37 3.93
CA THR A 59 -11.46 26.28 2.96
C THR A 59 -12.14 27.42 3.15
N GLU A 60 -13.13 27.35 3.81
CA GLU A 60 -13.85 28.40 3.84
C GLU A 60 -13.32 29.47 4.44
N LEU A 61 -12.55 29.43 5.05
CA LEU A 61 -12.14 30.45 5.64
C LEU A 61 -11.58 31.48 5.03
N TYR A 62 -11.24 31.62 4.32
CA TYR A 62 -10.62 32.65 3.88
C TYR A 62 -10.76 33.20 2.83
N ARG A 63 -10.70 34.04 2.70
CA ARG A 63 -10.80 34.67 1.82
C ARG A 63 -9.65 34.99 1.44
N GLY A 64 -9.35 34.96 0.83
CA GLY A 64 -8.45 35.41 0.35
C GLY A 64 -7.33 34.71 0.61
N ALA A 65 -6.76 34.95 0.99
CA ALA A 65 -5.75 34.42 1.16
C ALA A 65 -5.59 33.31 1.62
N GLU A 66 -6.05 33.21 1.78
CA GLU A 66 -5.90 32.35 2.28
C GLU A 66 -5.97 31.19 2.14
N TYR A 67 -6.22 30.80 1.62
CA TYR A 67 -6.45 29.70 1.58
C TYR A 67 -5.40 28.97 1.70
N VAL A 68 -5.19 28.44 2.51
CA VAL A 68 -4.19 27.78 2.66
C VAL A 68 -4.31 26.46 2.31
N VAL A 69 -3.42 25.83 1.83
CA VAL A 69 -3.50 24.50 1.50
C VAL A 69 -3.03 23.77 2.65
N ASP A 70 -3.83 22.98 3.21
CA ASP A 70 -3.41 22.21 4.31
C ASP A 70 -2.89 20.91 3.91
N PHE A 71 -1.62 20.66 4.13
CA PHE A 71 -1.05 19.38 3.86
C PHE A 71 -1.06 18.62 5.18
N LEU A 72 -1.84 17.58 5.24
CA LEU A 72 -1.93 16.81 6.45
C LEU A 72 -0.95 15.66 6.44
N PRO A 73 -0.30 15.41 7.54
CA PRO A 73 0.65 14.29 7.59
C PRO A 73 -0.08 12.98 7.47
N LYS A 74 0.49 12.09 6.72
CA LYS A 74 -0.02 10.75 6.54
C LYS A 74 1.15 9.80 6.50
N ILE A 75 0.86 8.52 6.62
CA ILE A 75 1.88 7.50 6.49
C ILE A 75 1.53 6.65 5.30
N LYS A 76 2.54 6.34 4.49
CA LYS A 76 2.35 5.42 3.38
C LYS A 76 3.01 4.11 3.79
N VAL A 77 2.25 3.04 3.77
CA VAL A 77 2.74 1.72 4.08
C VAL A 77 2.73 0.93 2.79
N GLU A 78 3.85 0.32 2.43
CA GLU A 78 3.92 -0.46 1.21
C GLU A 78 4.34 -1.88 1.55
N VAL A 79 3.63 -2.85 1.02
CA VAL A 79 4.02 -4.24 1.20
C VAL A 79 3.87 -4.94 -0.13
N VAL A 80 4.71 -5.94 -0.37
CA VAL A 80 4.64 -6.74 -1.58
C VAL A 80 4.34 -8.15 -1.12
N VAL A 81 3.27 -8.72 -1.62
CA VAL A 81 2.81 -10.02 -1.14
C VAL A 81 2.41 -10.89 -2.31
N THR A 82 2.32 -12.19 -2.08
CA THR A 82 1.84 -13.09 -3.12
C THR A 82 0.35 -12.88 -3.28
N ASP A 83 -0.17 -13.27 -4.43
CA ASP A 83 -1.59 -13.11 -4.71
C ASP A 83 -2.45 -13.72 -3.62
N GLU A 84 -2.05 -14.85 -3.09
CA GLU A 84 -2.86 -15.51 -2.09
C GLU A 84 -3.00 -14.70 -0.81
N LEU A 85 -2.07 -13.83 -0.53
CA LEU A 85 -2.12 -13.09 0.70
C LEU A 85 -2.80 -11.74 0.58
N VAL A 86 -3.15 -11.33 -0.62
CA VAL A 86 -3.68 -10.00 -0.84
C VAL A 86 -4.93 -9.72 -0.02
N ASP A 87 -5.91 -10.61 -0.09
CA ASP A 87 -7.17 -10.33 0.59
C ASP A 87 -6.98 -10.23 2.10
N ALA A 88 -6.19 -11.12 2.67
CA ALA A 88 -5.98 -11.09 4.12
C ALA A 88 -5.23 -9.83 4.53
N ALA A 89 -4.26 -9.42 3.72
CA ALA A 89 -3.50 -8.21 4.03
C ALA A 89 -4.38 -6.96 3.93
N VAL A 90 -5.21 -6.88 2.91
CA VAL A 90 -6.08 -5.74 2.74
C VAL A 90 -7.07 -5.66 3.89
N GLU A 91 -7.64 -6.79 4.24
CA GLU A 91 -8.60 -6.80 5.33
C GLU A 91 -7.95 -6.39 6.63
N ALA A 92 -6.72 -6.83 6.87
CA ALA A 92 -6.00 -6.47 8.08
C ALA A 92 -5.77 -4.96 8.13
N ILE A 93 -5.39 -4.36 7.00
CA ILE A 93 -5.15 -2.93 6.96
C ILE A 93 -6.45 -2.16 7.20
N VAL A 94 -7.52 -2.57 6.56
CA VAL A 94 -8.78 -1.88 6.68
C VAL A 94 -9.25 -1.88 8.13
N LYS A 95 -9.20 -3.03 8.77
CA LYS A 95 -9.64 -3.10 10.14
C LYS A 95 -8.76 -2.29 11.06
N ALA A 96 -7.48 -2.33 10.87
CA ALA A 96 -6.56 -1.64 11.77
C ALA A 96 -6.57 -0.13 11.56
N ALA A 97 -6.78 0.33 10.33
CA ALA A 97 -6.67 1.75 10.03
C ALA A 97 -7.98 2.50 10.11
N HIS A 98 -9.09 1.80 10.17
CA HIS A 98 -10.39 2.42 10.10
C HIS A 98 -10.74 3.20 11.35
N THR A 99 -11.22 4.42 11.21
CA THR A 99 -11.77 5.18 12.31
C THR A 99 -13.21 5.57 12.01
N GLY A 100 -13.59 5.54 10.75
CA GLY A 100 -14.93 5.97 10.36
C GLY A 100 -15.02 7.45 10.11
N LYS A 101 -13.90 8.16 10.23
CA LYS A 101 -13.92 9.59 10.03
C LYS A 101 -13.19 9.95 8.77
N ILE A 102 -13.43 11.15 8.30
CA ILE A 102 -12.79 11.64 7.12
C ILE A 102 -11.28 11.54 7.30
N GLY A 103 -10.60 11.18 6.27
CA GLY A 103 -9.15 11.10 6.31
C GLY A 103 -8.58 9.73 6.62
N ASP A 104 -9.43 8.72 6.72
CA ASP A 104 -8.94 7.38 6.99
C ASP A 104 -7.99 6.88 5.91
N GLY A 105 -8.08 7.38 4.70
CA GLY A 105 -7.12 7.03 3.68
C GLY A 105 -7.64 6.03 2.67
N LYS A 106 -6.72 5.50 1.90
CA LYS A 106 -7.07 4.61 0.81
C LYS A 106 -6.02 3.53 0.67
N ILE A 107 -6.39 2.45 0.02
CA ILE A 107 -5.48 1.37 -0.27
C ILE A 107 -5.46 1.17 -1.77
N PHE A 108 -4.27 1.04 -2.33
CA PHE A 108 -4.10 0.77 -3.74
C PHE A 108 -3.44 -0.59 -3.90
N ILE A 109 -3.94 -1.38 -4.82
CA ILE A 109 -3.37 -2.70 -5.08
C ILE A 109 -2.90 -2.68 -6.52
N MET A 110 -1.64 -3.01 -6.72
CA MET A 110 -1.04 -2.92 -8.03
C MET A 110 -0.37 -4.23 -8.40
N ALA A 111 -0.44 -4.60 -9.66
CA ALA A 111 0.27 -5.76 -10.12
C ALA A 111 1.75 -5.42 -10.20
N VAL A 112 2.59 -6.34 -9.79
CA VAL A 112 4.02 -6.15 -9.85
C VAL A 112 4.53 -7.05 -10.94
N GLU A 113 5.16 -6.48 -11.96
CA GLU A 113 5.63 -7.29 -13.06
C GLU A 113 6.78 -8.17 -12.66
N GLN A 114 7.64 -7.69 -11.81
CA GLN A 114 8.78 -8.47 -11.41
C GLN A 114 9.37 -7.93 -10.12
N VAL A 115 9.81 -8.80 -9.25
CA VAL A 115 10.50 -8.41 -8.03
C VAL A 115 11.86 -9.06 -8.09
N ILE A 116 12.90 -8.35 -7.73
CA ILE A 116 14.24 -8.89 -7.73
C ILE A 116 14.87 -8.56 -6.40
N ARG A 117 15.37 -9.57 -5.70
CA ARG A 117 16.02 -9.32 -4.43
C ARG A 117 17.46 -8.93 -4.73
N ILE A 118 17.87 -7.78 -4.27
CA ILE A 118 19.17 -7.25 -4.63
C ILE A 118 20.29 -8.15 -4.16
N ARG A 119 20.21 -8.65 -2.95
CA ARG A 119 21.32 -9.43 -2.43
C ARG A 119 21.55 -10.75 -3.16
N THR A 120 20.48 -11.41 -3.55
CA THR A 120 20.60 -12.74 -4.09
C THR A 120 20.27 -12.88 -5.57
N GLY A 121 19.59 -11.89 -6.13
CA GLY A 121 19.12 -12.01 -7.50
C GLY A 121 17.90 -12.87 -7.67
N GLU A 122 17.35 -13.39 -6.57
CA GLU A 122 16.14 -14.18 -6.67
C GLU A 122 15.00 -13.31 -7.16
N THR A 123 14.03 -13.92 -7.83
CA THR A 123 12.94 -13.16 -8.42
C THR A 123 11.59 -13.60 -7.93
N ASN A 124 10.67 -12.69 -8.02
CA ASN A 124 9.25 -12.91 -7.76
C ASN A 124 9.01 -13.54 -6.39
N GLU A 125 8.29 -14.64 -6.29
CA GLU A 125 7.97 -15.17 -4.98
C GLU A 125 9.20 -15.43 -4.14
N ALA A 126 10.26 -15.88 -4.73
CA ALA A 126 11.47 -16.16 -3.97
C ALA A 126 12.15 -14.88 -3.51
N ALA A 127 11.77 -13.75 -4.07
CA ALA A 127 12.40 -12.48 -3.72
C ALA A 127 11.72 -11.78 -2.57
N ILE A 128 10.57 -12.24 -2.13
CA ILE A 128 9.84 -11.52 -1.08
C ILE A 128 9.77 -12.30 0.21
#